data_f9431a48dec6dbec82203c2ba985c675
#
_entry.id   f9431a48dec6dbec82203c2ba985c675
#
_cell.length_a   1.000
_cell.length_b   1.000
_cell.length_c   1.000
_cell.angle_alpha   90.00
_cell.angle_beta   90.00
_cell.angle_gamma   90.00
#
_symmetry.space_group_name_H-M   'P 1'
#
loop_
_entity.id
_entity.type
_entity.pdbx_description
1 polymer ?
#
loop_
_entity_poly.entity_id
_entity_poly.type
_entity_poly.pdbx_seq_one_letter_code
_entity_poly.pdbx_strand_id
1 'polypeptide(L)'
;RTLVILDEVHHGGDALSWGDALREAYEHAERRLSLTGTPFRSDTAPIPFVRYEPDAAGVRVSKADYTYGYGRALRDGVVRPVLFLSYAGSMRWQDQHGEEMSAGLGEDNTKDITAQAWRTALDPEGEWMQQVLRAADQRLTEVRRDVPDAGGLVIATDHEAARGYAALLEHLTGVRPALILSDDKGASDRISSFSESDERWMVAVRMVSEGVDVPRLAVGVYATSSSTPLFFAQAIGRFVRARRRGETATVFLPTVPKLTALAHALELERDHALDRRADADAEQGDGMTEDERLMAEAEAEDRASEELTGYKFRAISSEAQFDKVLYDGGDFGYAAEVGSLEELEYLGLPGILDHDEVAAVLEQRAAKQSRIRDARGRGALDDGHRTVEPVHRSLKEQRTLLNSLVGLYARQTGQAHGQVHSELRRSCGGPAVAQATAHQIQQRIDMVRRRLH
;
A
#
# COMPACT_ATOMS: atom_id res chain seq x y z
N ARG A 1 35.82 -17.11 27.08
CA ARG A 1 34.58 -17.52 26.38
C ARG A 1 33.73 -16.28 26.15
N THR A 2 33.43 -15.93 24.88
CA THR A 2 32.69 -14.74 24.50
C THR A 2 31.42 -15.16 23.77
N LEU A 3 30.26 -14.65 24.23
CA LEU A 3 29.01 -14.65 23.51
C LEU A 3 28.76 -13.23 23.00
N VAL A 4 28.54 -13.08 21.72
CA VAL A 4 28.13 -11.82 21.09
C VAL A 4 26.66 -11.94 20.72
N ILE A 5 25.87 -10.92 21.07
CA ILE A 5 24.47 -10.79 20.68
C ILE A 5 24.39 -9.60 19.72
N LEU A 6 23.99 -9.86 18.48
CA LEU A 6 23.82 -8.89 17.41
C LEU A 6 22.33 -8.73 17.17
N ASP A 7 21.77 -7.66 17.72
CA ASP A 7 20.38 -7.31 17.48
C ASP A 7 20.26 -6.50 16.19
N GLU A 8 19.15 -6.65 15.47
CA GLU A 8 18.90 -6.03 14.16
C GLU A 8 20.08 -6.22 13.18
N VAL A 9 20.62 -7.43 13.12
CA VAL A 9 21.86 -7.78 12.38
C VAL A 9 21.79 -7.44 10.89
N HIS A 10 20.58 -7.27 10.32
CA HIS A 10 20.38 -6.89 8.92
C HIS A 10 20.94 -5.49 8.59
N HIS A 11 21.06 -4.59 9.57
CA HIS A 11 21.74 -3.29 9.39
C HIS A 11 23.25 -3.40 9.21
N GLY A 12 23.85 -4.50 9.65
CA GLY A 12 25.28 -4.73 9.52
C GLY A 12 25.82 -4.80 8.08
N GLY A 13 24.97 -4.61 7.09
CA GLY A 13 25.35 -4.64 5.68
C GLY A 13 25.13 -3.31 4.94
N ASP A 14 24.52 -2.30 5.57
CA ASP A 14 24.12 -1.05 4.90
C ASP A 14 25.29 -0.14 4.48
N ALA A 15 26.44 -0.31 5.11
CA ALA A 15 27.68 0.28 4.64
C ALA A 15 28.73 -0.81 4.57
N LEU A 16 29.42 -0.95 3.43
CA LEU A 16 30.53 -1.90 3.25
C LEU A 16 31.52 -1.90 4.41
N SER A 17 31.76 -0.73 5.02
CA SER A 17 32.63 -0.54 6.17
C SER A 17 32.07 -1.11 7.49
N TRP A 18 30.75 -1.13 7.68
CA TRP A 18 30.14 -1.56 8.96
C TRP A 18 30.08 -3.09 9.08
N GLY A 19 29.70 -3.76 7.98
CA GLY A 19 29.68 -5.22 7.92
C GLY A 19 31.08 -5.82 8.08
N ASP A 20 32.09 -5.21 7.48
CA ASP A 20 33.49 -5.62 7.61
C ASP A 20 34.02 -5.34 9.04
N ALA A 21 33.68 -4.21 9.62
CA ALA A 21 34.01 -3.89 11.01
C ALA A 21 33.38 -4.87 12.01
N LEU A 22 32.11 -5.26 11.80
CA LEU A 22 31.46 -6.29 12.60
C LEU A 22 32.16 -7.64 12.47
N ARG A 23 32.54 -8.03 11.27
CA ARG A 23 33.30 -9.27 11.04
C ARG A 23 34.64 -9.23 11.74
N GLU A 24 35.42 -8.18 11.55
CA GLU A 24 36.72 -8.01 12.19
C GLU A 24 36.62 -8.03 13.72
N ALA A 25 35.64 -7.31 14.28
CA ALA A 25 35.46 -7.23 15.73
C ALA A 25 35.04 -8.57 16.38
N TYR A 26 34.23 -9.38 15.69
CA TYR A 26 33.56 -10.53 16.30
C TYR A 26 33.82 -11.86 15.62
N GLU A 27 34.73 -11.95 14.63
CA GLU A 27 35.09 -13.20 13.96
C GLU A 27 35.63 -14.26 14.96
N HIS A 28 36.37 -13.82 15.96
CA HIS A 28 36.97 -14.71 16.98
C HIS A 28 36.02 -15.00 18.16
N ALA A 29 34.80 -14.51 18.16
CA ALA A 29 33.83 -14.83 19.20
C ALA A 29 33.47 -16.33 19.17
N GLU A 30 33.47 -16.98 20.35
CA GLU A 30 33.15 -18.41 20.46
C GLU A 30 31.71 -18.71 20.05
N ARG A 31 30.78 -17.80 20.38
CA ARG A 31 29.37 -17.92 20.02
C ARG A 31 28.82 -16.55 19.60
N ARG A 32 27.95 -16.58 18.61
CA ARG A 32 27.22 -15.42 18.11
C ARG A 32 25.73 -15.75 18.06
N LEU A 33 24.91 -14.84 18.56
CA LEU A 33 23.48 -14.86 18.45
C LEU A 33 23.07 -13.66 17.58
N SER A 34 22.63 -13.92 16.35
CA SER A 34 22.16 -12.90 15.42
C SER A 34 20.64 -12.87 15.46
N LEU A 35 20.06 -11.72 15.76
CA LEU A 35 18.62 -11.49 15.87
C LEU A 35 18.19 -10.49 14.82
N THR A 36 17.02 -10.69 14.23
CA THR A 36 16.36 -9.72 13.37
C THR A 36 14.86 -10.02 13.28
N GLY A 37 14.02 -8.99 13.37
CA GLY A 37 12.60 -9.07 13.09
C GLY A 37 12.27 -8.92 11.60
N THR A 38 13.21 -8.39 10.82
CA THR A 38 13.05 -8.11 9.40
C THR A 38 14.27 -8.57 8.62
N PRO A 39 14.39 -9.88 8.29
CA PRO A 39 15.54 -10.41 7.56
C PRO A 39 15.53 -10.01 6.07
N PHE A 40 15.07 -8.80 5.77
CA PHE A 40 14.99 -8.24 4.42
C PHE A 40 16.05 -7.17 4.22
N ARG A 41 16.59 -7.12 3.01
CA ARG A 41 17.49 -6.08 2.57
C ARG A 41 17.06 -5.59 1.19
N SER A 42 17.36 -4.33 0.92
CA SER A 42 17.17 -3.72 -0.40
C SER A 42 18.22 -4.18 -1.42
N ASP A 43 19.37 -4.69 -0.93
CA ASP A 43 20.47 -5.18 -1.76
C ASP A 43 20.65 -6.71 -1.67
N THR A 44 21.52 -7.23 -2.51
CA THR A 44 21.90 -8.65 -2.56
C THR A 44 23.14 -8.99 -1.70
N ALA A 45 23.61 -8.05 -0.87
CA ALA A 45 24.77 -8.28 -0.01
C ALA A 45 24.43 -9.20 1.16
N PRO A 46 25.27 -10.17 1.48
CA PRO A 46 24.99 -11.10 2.58
C PRO A 46 25.07 -10.39 3.93
N ILE A 47 24.08 -10.65 4.79
CA ILE A 47 24.09 -10.19 6.17
C ILE A 47 25.26 -10.87 6.93
N PRO A 48 26.07 -10.12 7.68
CA PRO A 48 27.20 -10.71 8.42
C PRO A 48 26.76 -11.83 9.35
N PHE A 49 27.53 -12.93 9.36
CA PHE A 49 27.31 -14.12 10.21
C PHE A 49 26.02 -14.91 9.95
N VAL A 50 25.25 -14.57 8.91
CA VAL A 50 24.08 -15.34 8.48
C VAL A 50 24.48 -16.39 7.45
N ARG A 51 23.92 -17.59 7.59
CA ARG A 51 24.09 -18.69 6.62
C ARG A 51 23.06 -18.54 5.51
N TYR A 52 23.46 -18.92 4.29
CA TYR A 52 22.59 -18.94 3.12
C TYR A 52 22.60 -20.32 2.48
N GLU A 53 21.45 -20.85 2.16
CA GLU A 53 21.26 -22.13 1.49
C GLU A 53 20.38 -21.94 0.24
N PRO A 54 20.62 -22.70 -0.85
CA PRO A 54 19.77 -22.59 -2.04
C PRO A 54 18.37 -23.16 -1.74
N ASP A 55 17.33 -22.45 -2.17
CA ASP A 55 15.95 -22.94 -2.17
C ASP A 55 15.70 -23.93 -3.32
N ALA A 56 14.45 -24.38 -3.49
CA ALA A 56 14.06 -25.29 -4.56
C ALA A 56 14.25 -24.72 -5.98
N ALA A 57 14.34 -23.39 -6.13
CA ALA A 57 14.62 -22.70 -7.38
C ALA A 57 16.11 -22.38 -7.58
N GLY A 58 16.96 -22.79 -6.63
CA GLY A 58 18.40 -22.51 -6.64
C GLY A 58 18.78 -21.11 -6.14
N VAL A 59 17.83 -20.34 -5.63
CA VAL A 59 18.05 -19.01 -5.06
C VAL A 59 18.59 -19.17 -3.65
N ARG A 60 19.72 -18.52 -3.33
CA ARG A 60 20.29 -18.56 -1.98
C ARG A 60 19.47 -17.71 -1.03
N VAL A 61 18.85 -18.35 -0.04
CA VAL A 61 18.05 -17.72 1.01
C VAL A 61 18.72 -17.84 2.37
N SER A 62 18.50 -16.88 3.25
CA SER A 62 19.00 -16.92 4.63
C SER A 62 18.42 -18.12 5.38
N LYS A 63 19.23 -18.75 6.21
CA LYS A 63 18.84 -19.90 7.04
C LYS A 63 18.85 -19.52 8.51
N ALA A 64 17.67 -19.41 9.09
CA ALA A 64 17.52 -19.22 10.53
C ALA A 64 17.68 -20.56 11.28
N ASP A 65 18.32 -20.54 12.45
CA ASP A 65 18.34 -21.69 13.37
C ASP A 65 17.00 -21.81 14.12
N TYR A 66 16.29 -20.69 14.30
CA TYR A 66 14.97 -20.63 14.91
C TYR A 66 14.19 -19.44 14.35
N THR A 67 12.94 -19.67 13.98
CA THR A 67 12.01 -18.65 13.50
C THR A 67 10.80 -18.56 14.43
N TYR A 68 10.46 -17.33 14.84
CA TYR A 68 9.25 -17.00 15.57
C TYR A 68 8.53 -15.87 14.86
N GLY A 69 7.83 -16.22 13.78
CA GLY A 69 7.17 -15.27 12.90
C GLY A 69 5.85 -14.75 13.46
N TYR A 70 5.29 -13.73 12.77
CA TYR A 70 4.05 -13.06 13.16
C TYR A 70 2.87 -14.03 13.32
N GLY A 71 2.66 -14.94 12.36
CA GLY A 71 1.55 -15.89 12.43
C GLY A 71 1.63 -16.82 13.67
N ARG A 72 2.84 -17.23 14.10
CA ARG A 72 2.99 -17.99 15.34
C ARG A 72 2.77 -17.12 16.58
N ALA A 73 3.35 -15.92 16.61
CA ALA A 73 3.18 -14.97 17.70
C ALA A 73 1.71 -14.57 17.89
N LEU A 74 0.94 -14.50 16.79
CA LEU A 74 -0.48 -14.24 16.78
C LEU A 74 -1.27 -15.40 17.45
N ARG A 75 -0.99 -16.64 17.06
CA ARG A 75 -1.59 -17.83 17.69
C ARG A 75 -1.24 -17.95 19.17
N ASP A 76 -0.04 -17.59 19.55
CA ASP A 76 0.43 -17.59 20.95
C ASP A 76 -0.13 -16.40 21.74
N GLY A 77 -0.83 -15.45 21.09
CA GLY A 77 -1.41 -14.25 21.72
C GLY A 77 -0.37 -13.24 22.21
N VAL A 78 0.84 -13.28 21.67
CA VAL A 78 1.94 -12.35 22.01
C VAL A 78 1.80 -11.04 21.25
N VAL A 79 1.28 -11.10 20.03
CA VAL A 79 0.97 -9.95 19.18
C VAL A 79 -0.53 -9.91 18.90
N ARG A 80 -1.03 -8.75 18.49
CA ARG A 80 -2.43 -8.58 18.12
C ARG A 80 -2.66 -8.71 16.61
N PRO A 81 -3.88 -9.11 16.21
CA PRO A 81 -4.27 -9.14 14.80
C PRO A 81 -4.29 -7.73 14.20
N VAL A 82 -3.79 -7.61 12.97
CA VAL A 82 -3.83 -6.38 12.16
C VAL A 82 -4.73 -6.60 10.96
N LEU A 83 -5.82 -5.84 10.90
CA LEU A 83 -6.74 -5.81 9.76
C LEU A 83 -6.30 -4.71 8.81
N PHE A 84 -6.29 -5.00 7.51
CA PHE A 84 -6.03 -4.00 6.49
C PHE A 84 -7.33 -3.62 5.80
N LEU A 85 -7.73 -2.36 5.87
CA LEU A 85 -8.83 -1.81 5.11
C LEU A 85 -8.25 -1.14 3.87
N SER A 86 -8.50 -1.72 2.69
CA SER A 86 -7.99 -1.16 1.44
C SER A 86 -9.01 -0.22 0.79
N TYR A 87 -8.49 0.88 0.26
CA TYR A 87 -9.26 1.92 -0.42
C TYR A 87 -8.73 2.12 -1.83
N ALA A 88 -9.59 1.84 -2.78
CA ALA A 88 -9.44 2.17 -4.19
C ALA A 88 -9.97 3.58 -4.48
N GLY A 89 -10.24 3.88 -5.73
CA GLY A 89 -10.96 5.09 -6.12
C GLY A 89 -10.52 5.63 -7.47
N SER A 90 -11.14 6.73 -7.88
CA SER A 90 -10.90 7.39 -9.16
C SER A 90 -9.99 8.58 -8.97
N MET A 91 -8.90 8.64 -9.74
CA MET A 91 -7.92 9.71 -9.71
C MET A 91 -7.90 10.44 -11.03
N ARG A 92 -7.84 11.79 -10.98
CA ARG A 92 -7.66 12.65 -12.14
C ARG A 92 -6.55 13.65 -11.89
N TRP A 93 -5.65 13.78 -12.85
CA TRP A 93 -4.53 14.70 -12.77
C TRP A 93 -4.20 15.26 -14.14
N GLN A 94 -3.46 16.34 -14.16
CA GLN A 94 -2.85 16.89 -15.35
C GLN A 94 -1.37 16.47 -15.37
N ASP A 95 -0.96 15.87 -16.46
CA ASP A 95 0.44 15.46 -16.64
C ASP A 95 1.34 16.67 -17.00
N GLN A 96 2.63 16.41 -17.09
CA GLN A 96 3.64 17.40 -17.46
C GLN A 96 3.46 18.01 -18.86
N HIS A 97 2.63 17.41 -19.71
CA HIS A 97 2.31 17.92 -21.06
C HIS A 97 0.99 18.71 -21.07
N GLY A 98 0.36 18.89 -19.90
CA GLY A 98 -0.93 19.55 -19.76
C GLY A 98 -2.11 18.68 -20.19
N GLU A 99 -1.93 17.39 -20.43
CA GLU A 99 -3.01 16.45 -20.76
C GLU A 99 -3.72 15.97 -19.50
N GLU A 100 -5.04 15.98 -19.48
CA GLU A 100 -5.81 15.36 -18.40
C GLU A 100 -5.75 13.85 -18.49
N MET A 101 -5.35 13.25 -17.40
CA MET A 101 -5.25 11.80 -17.20
C MET A 101 -6.26 11.36 -16.14
N SER A 102 -6.75 10.14 -16.28
CA SER A 102 -7.56 9.50 -15.22
C SER A 102 -7.25 8.03 -15.12
N ALA A 103 -7.21 7.53 -13.88
CA ALA A 103 -7.05 6.12 -13.59
C ALA A 103 -7.71 5.75 -12.26
N GLY A 104 -8.17 4.51 -12.14
CA GLY A 104 -8.58 3.93 -10.86
C GLY A 104 -7.38 3.41 -10.08
N LEU A 105 -7.32 3.75 -8.81
CA LEU A 105 -6.41 3.10 -7.88
C LEU A 105 -6.93 1.67 -7.65
N GLY A 106 -6.07 0.66 -7.82
CA GLY A 106 -6.46 -0.75 -7.78
C GLY A 106 -6.79 -1.37 -9.14
N GLU A 107 -6.82 -0.58 -10.21
CA GLU A 107 -6.92 -1.10 -11.58
C GLU A 107 -5.57 -1.65 -12.06
N ASP A 108 -5.63 -2.53 -13.07
CA ASP A 108 -4.42 -3.06 -13.73
C ASP A 108 -3.84 -2.02 -14.71
N ASN A 109 -3.12 -1.06 -14.15
CA ASN A 109 -2.46 0.04 -14.86
C ASN A 109 -0.98 -0.26 -15.14
N THR A 110 -0.34 0.57 -16.00
CA THR A 110 1.12 0.57 -16.09
C THR A 110 1.74 1.12 -14.81
N LYS A 111 3.02 0.82 -14.57
CA LYS A 111 3.74 1.29 -13.37
C LYS A 111 3.64 2.81 -13.23
N ASP A 112 3.91 3.57 -14.30
CA ASP A 112 3.89 5.03 -14.32
C ASP A 112 2.50 5.60 -13.99
N ILE A 113 1.44 5.03 -14.58
CA ILE A 113 0.06 5.46 -14.31
C ILE A 113 -0.32 5.12 -12.87
N THR A 114 0.09 3.97 -12.35
CA THR A 114 -0.13 3.59 -10.96
C THR A 114 0.57 4.58 -10.02
N ALA A 115 1.82 4.95 -10.29
CA ALA A 115 2.57 5.91 -9.48
C ALA A 115 1.90 7.29 -9.47
N GLN A 116 1.48 7.81 -10.63
CA GLN A 116 0.78 9.10 -10.72
C GLN A 116 -0.60 9.07 -10.05
N ALA A 117 -1.36 7.99 -10.24
CA ALA A 117 -2.64 7.81 -9.55
C ALA A 117 -2.45 7.74 -8.03
N TRP A 118 -1.44 7.02 -7.56
CA TRP A 118 -1.12 6.92 -6.16
C TRP A 118 -0.69 8.27 -5.57
N ARG A 119 0.19 8.99 -6.26
CA ARG A 119 0.56 10.37 -5.89
C ARG A 119 -0.68 11.28 -5.77
N THR A 120 -1.62 11.19 -6.73
CA THR A 120 -2.87 11.96 -6.70
C THR A 120 -3.75 11.57 -5.51
N ALA A 121 -3.82 10.29 -5.15
CA ALA A 121 -4.56 9.82 -3.98
C ALA A 121 -3.97 10.35 -2.67
N LEU A 122 -2.64 10.45 -2.58
CA LEU A 122 -1.92 10.93 -1.39
C LEU A 122 -1.87 12.47 -1.28
N ASP A 123 -2.46 13.22 -2.22
CA ASP A 123 -2.53 14.67 -2.12
C ASP A 123 -3.35 15.09 -0.89
N PRO A 124 -2.77 15.88 0.04
CA PRO A 124 -3.50 16.35 1.22
C PRO A 124 -4.70 17.23 0.89
N GLU A 125 -4.71 17.90 -0.26
CA GLU A 125 -5.83 18.73 -0.71
C GLU A 125 -6.92 17.91 -1.44
N GLY A 126 -6.63 16.63 -1.73
CA GLY A 126 -7.52 15.72 -2.45
C GLY A 126 -8.63 15.12 -1.56
N GLU A 127 -9.78 14.85 -2.17
CA GLU A 127 -10.92 14.25 -1.47
C GLU A 127 -10.62 12.83 -0.97
N TRP A 128 -9.79 12.07 -1.67
CA TRP A 128 -9.43 10.70 -1.29
C TRP A 128 -8.82 10.66 0.11
N MET A 129 -7.80 11.47 0.38
CA MET A 129 -7.18 11.53 1.70
C MET A 129 -8.14 12.01 2.79
N GLN A 130 -8.98 13.00 2.47
CA GLN A 130 -9.98 13.50 3.40
C GLN A 130 -10.98 12.40 3.79
N GLN A 131 -11.44 11.62 2.82
CA GLN A 131 -12.39 10.51 3.03
C GLN A 131 -11.75 9.38 3.85
N VAL A 132 -10.52 8.99 3.51
CA VAL A 132 -9.78 7.93 4.24
C VAL A 132 -9.46 8.35 5.68
N LEU A 133 -9.01 9.58 5.91
CA LEU A 133 -8.76 10.09 7.27
C LEU A 133 -10.03 10.17 8.11
N ARG A 134 -11.17 10.52 7.50
CA ARG A 134 -12.48 10.50 8.19
C ARG A 134 -12.87 9.08 8.59
N ALA A 135 -12.75 8.11 7.69
CA ALA A 135 -13.01 6.70 7.98
C ALA A 135 -12.07 6.17 9.07
N ALA A 136 -10.79 6.55 9.03
CA ALA A 136 -9.83 6.17 10.04
C ALA A 136 -10.14 6.77 11.42
N ASP A 137 -10.57 8.03 11.49
CA ASP A 137 -10.98 8.65 12.76
C ASP A 137 -12.26 8.04 13.32
N GLN A 138 -13.20 7.68 12.45
CA GLN A 138 -14.38 6.93 12.86
C GLN A 138 -13.98 5.56 13.43
N ARG A 139 -13.07 4.84 12.75
CA ARG A 139 -12.54 3.57 13.26
C ARG A 139 -11.85 3.74 14.62
N LEU A 140 -11.04 4.77 14.78
CA LEU A 140 -10.40 5.07 16.07
C LEU A 140 -11.43 5.37 17.17
N THR A 141 -12.52 6.04 16.82
CA THR A 141 -13.63 6.30 17.74
C THR A 141 -14.29 5.01 18.22
N GLU A 142 -14.51 4.04 17.30
CA GLU A 142 -15.05 2.73 17.68
C GLU A 142 -14.08 1.94 18.58
N VAL A 143 -12.80 1.91 18.22
CA VAL A 143 -11.76 1.24 19.04
C VAL A 143 -11.69 1.85 20.43
N ARG A 144 -11.82 3.17 20.56
CA ARG A 144 -11.77 3.87 21.86
C ARG A 144 -12.95 3.59 22.79
N ARG A 145 -14.01 2.97 22.31
CA ARG A 145 -15.08 2.48 23.18
C ARG A 145 -14.60 1.35 24.11
N ASP A 146 -13.74 0.49 23.57
CA ASP A 146 -13.18 -0.65 24.30
C ASP A 146 -11.79 -0.34 24.90
N VAL A 147 -11.03 0.54 24.24
CA VAL A 147 -9.64 0.92 24.56
C VAL A 147 -9.54 2.45 24.54
N PRO A 148 -9.94 3.14 25.61
CA PRO A 148 -10.16 4.61 25.64
C PRO A 148 -8.93 5.45 25.26
N ASP A 149 -7.73 4.94 25.52
CA ASP A 149 -6.45 5.60 25.22
C ASP A 149 -5.83 5.18 23.88
N ALA A 150 -6.55 4.40 23.05
CA ALA A 150 -6.06 4.00 21.74
C ALA A 150 -5.64 5.21 20.90
N GLY A 151 -4.49 5.11 20.22
CA GLY A 151 -3.95 6.14 19.36
C GLY A 151 -3.96 5.75 17.88
N GLY A 152 -3.95 6.77 17.03
CA GLY A 152 -3.78 6.62 15.58
C GLY A 152 -2.45 7.17 15.10
N LEU A 153 -1.93 6.61 14.00
CA LEU A 153 -0.72 7.08 13.32
C LEU A 153 -0.97 7.22 11.83
N VAL A 154 -0.68 8.39 11.28
CA VAL A 154 -0.59 8.62 9.84
C VAL A 154 0.88 8.63 9.44
N ILE A 155 1.27 7.75 8.52
CA ILE A 155 2.62 7.65 7.98
C ILE A 155 2.66 8.43 6.68
N ALA A 156 3.33 9.57 6.66
CA ALA A 156 3.41 10.46 5.51
C ALA A 156 4.68 10.22 4.68
N THR A 157 4.64 10.58 3.40
CA THR A 157 5.78 10.49 2.47
C THR A 157 6.88 11.49 2.85
N ASP A 158 6.50 12.73 3.11
CA ASP A 158 7.40 13.87 3.34
C ASP A 158 6.81 14.88 4.33
N HIS A 159 7.55 15.96 4.58
CA HIS A 159 7.18 17.00 5.54
C HIS A 159 5.96 17.83 5.09
N GLU A 160 5.77 18.04 3.79
CA GLU A 160 4.65 18.81 3.25
C GLU A 160 3.36 18.02 3.40
N ALA A 161 3.35 16.77 2.97
CA ALA A 161 2.24 15.85 3.16
C ALA A 161 1.89 15.67 4.65
N ALA A 162 2.89 15.53 5.52
CA ALA A 162 2.65 15.41 6.97
C ALA A 162 1.95 16.64 7.56
N ARG A 163 2.35 17.84 7.16
CA ARG A 163 1.69 19.09 7.62
C ARG A 163 0.26 19.18 7.06
N GLY A 164 0.06 18.80 5.79
CA GLY A 164 -1.25 18.75 5.17
C GLY A 164 -2.20 17.78 5.88
N TYR A 165 -1.75 16.56 6.16
CA TYR A 165 -2.55 15.57 6.90
C TYR A 165 -2.82 16.00 8.34
N ALA A 166 -1.87 16.67 9.00
CA ALA A 166 -2.11 17.22 10.34
C ALA A 166 -3.19 18.30 10.32
N ALA A 167 -3.18 19.20 9.32
CA ALA A 167 -4.21 20.21 9.15
C ALA A 167 -5.59 19.59 8.83
N LEU A 168 -5.64 18.57 7.98
CA LEU A 168 -6.87 17.82 7.70
C LEU A 168 -7.44 17.16 8.94
N LEU A 169 -6.61 16.48 9.74
CA LEU A 169 -7.05 15.86 10.98
C LEU A 169 -7.54 16.89 12.00
N GLU A 170 -6.84 18.02 12.13
CA GLU A 170 -7.28 19.14 12.99
C GLU A 170 -8.66 19.68 12.54
N HIS A 171 -8.86 19.83 11.23
CA HIS A 171 -10.16 20.24 10.68
C HIS A 171 -11.27 19.20 10.93
N LEU A 172 -10.98 17.91 10.76
CA LEU A 172 -11.94 16.82 10.92
C LEU A 172 -12.33 16.55 12.39
N THR A 173 -11.36 16.65 13.28
CA THR A 173 -11.52 16.23 14.70
C THR A 173 -11.67 17.40 15.67
N GLY A 174 -11.30 18.61 15.24
CA GLY A 174 -11.19 19.78 16.11
C GLY A 174 -9.99 19.75 17.07
N VAL A 175 -9.11 18.74 16.96
CA VAL A 175 -7.94 18.55 17.83
C VAL A 175 -6.69 18.40 16.96
N ARG A 176 -5.67 19.22 17.29
CA ARG A 176 -4.40 19.17 16.56
C ARG A 176 -3.66 17.87 16.87
N PRO A 177 -3.23 17.09 15.86
CA PRO A 177 -2.45 15.88 16.08
C PRO A 177 -1.00 16.19 16.49
N ALA A 178 -0.34 15.26 17.15
CA ALA A 178 1.10 15.30 17.35
C ALA A 178 1.82 15.17 16.00
N LEU A 179 2.60 16.17 15.61
CA LEU A 179 3.36 16.19 14.36
C LEU A 179 4.82 15.87 14.63
N ILE A 180 5.34 14.81 14.02
CA ILE A 180 6.71 14.32 14.19
C ILE A 180 7.42 14.38 12.84
N LEU A 181 8.40 15.26 12.74
CA LEU A 181 9.23 15.40 11.55
C LEU A 181 10.64 14.87 11.85
N SER A 182 11.27 14.23 10.88
CA SER A 182 12.56 13.55 11.06
C SER A 182 13.70 14.48 11.49
N ASP A 183 13.64 15.75 11.09
CA ASP A 183 14.71 16.74 11.34
C ASP A 183 14.51 17.52 12.64
N ASP A 184 13.45 17.25 13.38
CA ASP A 184 13.07 18.02 14.55
C ASP A 184 13.85 17.59 15.79
N LYS A 185 14.64 18.53 16.36
CA LYS A 185 15.26 18.34 17.68
C LYS A 185 14.15 18.24 18.74
N GLY A 186 13.91 17.07 19.26
CA GLY A 186 12.82 16.79 20.22
C GLY A 186 11.71 15.91 19.66
N ALA A 187 11.92 15.30 18.48
CA ALA A 187 11.02 14.29 17.95
C ALA A 187 10.81 13.14 18.93
N SER A 188 11.88 12.63 19.53
CA SER A 188 11.83 11.55 20.54
C SER A 188 11.03 11.94 21.79
N ASP A 189 11.17 13.17 22.28
CA ASP A 189 10.40 13.65 23.45
C ASP A 189 8.91 13.76 23.14
N ARG A 190 8.56 14.24 21.92
CA ARG A 190 7.16 14.27 21.47
C ARG A 190 6.56 12.90 21.31
N ILE A 191 7.32 11.91 20.80
CA ILE A 191 6.88 10.53 20.70
C ILE A 191 6.65 9.94 22.10
N SER A 192 7.57 10.16 23.01
CA SER A 192 7.41 9.72 24.42
C SER A 192 6.19 10.36 25.07
N SER A 193 6.00 11.68 24.88
CA SER A 193 4.82 12.38 25.38
C SER A 193 3.53 11.84 24.77
N PHE A 194 3.51 11.57 23.46
CA PHE A 194 2.36 10.95 22.80
C PHE A 194 2.12 9.53 23.34
N SER A 195 3.17 8.74 23.57
CA SER A 195 3.05 7.37 24.10
C SER A 195 2.40 7.31 25.50
N GLU A 196 2.66 8.32 26.32
CA GLU A 196 2.16 8.43 27.70
C GLU A 196 0.82 9.20 27.82
N SER A 197 0.35 9.81 26.72
CA SER A 197 -0.89 10.60 26.68
C SER A 197 -2.08 9.80 26.18
N ASP A 198 -3.24 10.46 26.15
CA ASP A 198 -4.48 9.99 25.51
C ASP A 198 -4.78 10.73 24.20
N GLU A 199 -3.79 11.45 23.64
CA GLU A 199 -3.93 12.12 22.36
C GLU A 199 -4.37 11.15 21.25
N ARG A 200 -5.25 11.63 20.33
CA ARG A 200 -5.87 10.75 19.34
C ARG A 200 -4.92 10.38 18.24
N TRP A 201 -4.27 11.38 17.63
CA TRP A 201 -3.52 11.19 16.39
C TRP A 201 -2.09 11.68 16.49
N MET A 202 -1.21 10.91 15.88
CA MET A 202 0.15 11.29 15.54
C MET A 202 0.30 11.25 14.02
N VAL A 203 0.99 12.22 13.44
CA VAL A 203 1.39 12.24 12.03
C VAL A 203 2.91 12.24 11.99
N ALA A 204 3.51 11.29 11.29
CA ALA A 204 4.96 11.15 11.21
C ALA A 204 5.43 10.93 9.78
N VAL A 205 6.57 11.57 9.43
CA VAL A 205 7.23 11.36 8.14
C VAL A 205 8.15 10.17 8.25
N ARG A 206 7.93 9.13 7.44
CA ARG A 206 8.83 7.96 7.33
C ARG A 206 9.42 7.45 8.65
N MET A 207 8.99 8.00 9.80
CA MET A 207 9.48 7.66 11.13
C MET A 207 9.05 6.24 11.53
N VAL A 208 9.55 5.35 10.73
CA VAL A 208 9.57 3.94 11.04
C VAL A 208 10.92 3.58 11.64
N SER A 209 11.76 4.62 11.91
CA SER A 209 13.08 4.42 12.47
C SER A 209 13.00 3.73 13.82
N GLU A 210 13.98 2.91 14.06
CA GLU A 210 14.19 2.10 15.25
C GLU A 210 14.05 2.90 16.54
N GLY A 211 13.57 2.23 17.57
CA GLY A 211 13.50 2.80 18.93
C GLY A 211 12.19 3.51 19.30
N VAL A 212 11.24 3.70 18.38
CA VAL A 212 9.93 4.26 18.72
C VAL A 212 8.95 3.17 19.11
N ASP A 213 8.64 3.07 20.39
CA ASP A 213 7.64 2.17 20.92
C ASP A 213 6.42 2.95 21.42
N VAL A 214 5.29 2.82 20.71
CA VAL A 214 4.01 3.41 21.10
C VAL A 214 2.94 2.30 21.12
N PRO A 215 2.87 1.49 22.18
CA PRO A 215 2.02 0.28 22.21
C PRO A 215 0.53 0.57 22.09
N ARG A 216 0.08 1.81 22.32
CA ARG A 216 -1.31 2.23 22.22
C ARG A 216 -1.80 2.52 20.79
N LEU A 217 -0.91 2.46 19.77
CA LEU A 217 -1.30 2.63 18.38
C LEU A 217 -2.21 1.50 17.93
N ALA A 218 -3.45 1.80 17.59
CA ALA A 218 -4.46 0.83 17.19
C ALA A 218 -5.03 1.08 15.80
N VAL A 219 -4.89 2.30 15.26
CA VAL A 219 -5.32 2.66 13.91
C VAL A 219 -4.18 3.30 13.15
N GLY A 220 -3.90 2.80 11.94
CA GLY A 220 -2.87 3.31 11.05
C GLY A 220 -3.45 3.80 9.74
N VAL A 221 -2.84 4.84 9.15
CA VAL A 221 -3.08 5.26 7.77
C VAL A 221 -1.75 5.24 7.04
N TYR A 222 -1.64 4.37 6.06
CA TYR A 222 -0.45 4.23 5.22
C TYR A 222 -0.51 5.25 4.09
N ALA A 223 -0.14 6.50 4.41
CA ALA A 223 -0.20 7.65 3.51
C ALA A 223 1.20 7.98 2.95
N THR A 224 1.91 6.95 2.49
CA THR A 224 3.24 7.07 1.90
C THR A 224 3.35 6.28 0.60
N SER A 225 4.21 6.72 -0.30
CA SER A 225 4.50 6.05 -1.56
C SER A 225 5.51 4.89 -1.42
N SER A 226 6.09 4.68 -0.24
CA SER A 226 7.03 3.59 -0.03
C SER A 226 6.33 2.23 -0.05
N SER A 227 6.87 1.27 -0.80
CA SER A 227 6.31 -0.09 -0.92
C SER A 227 7.35 -1.20 -0.80
N THR A 228 8.51 -0.90 -0.19
CA THR A 228 9.47 -1.98 0.11
C THR A 228 8.93 -2.93 1.16
N PRO A 229 9.26 -4.23 1.05
CA PRO A 229 8.93 -5.21 2.08
C PRO A 229 9.47 -4.82 3.47
N LEU A 230 10.69 -4.28 3.52
CA LEU A 230 11.31 -3.84 4.77
C LEU A 230 10.54 -2.69 5.41
N PHE A 231 10.29 -1.60 4.66
CA PHE A 231 9.56 -0.44 5.16
C PHE A 231 8.14 -0.83 5.59
N PHE A 232 7.44 -1.63 4.77
CA PHE A 232 6.09 -2.11 5.09
C PHE A 232 6.08 -2.92 6.39
N ALA A 233 6.99 -3.90 6.54
CA ALA A 233 7.10 -4.71 7.74
C ALA A 233 7.40 -3.87 8.99
N GLN A 234 8.31 -2.90 8.90
CA GLN A 234 8.62 -1.98 10.00
C GLN A 234 7.44 -1.08 10.34
N ALA A 235 6.73 -0.54 9.33
CA ALA A 235 5.54 0.28 9.52
C ALA A 235 4.43 -0.49 10.22
N ILE A 236 4.11 -1.69 9.73
CA ILE A 236 3.07 -2.54 10.31
C ILE A 236 3.48 -3.09 11.68
N GLY A 237 4.77 -3.35 11.87
CA GLY A 237 5.35 -3.77 13.16
C GLY A 237 5.03 -2.82 14.33
N ARG A 238 4.70 -1.54 14.04
CA ARG A 238 4.23 -0.58 15.07
C ARG A 238 2.84 -0.91 15.60
N PHE A 239 2.03 -1.60 14.82
CA PHE A 239 0.64 -1.92 15.15
C PHE A 239 0.45 -3.32 15.70
N VAL A 240 1.43 -4.22 15.62
CA VAL A 240 1.29 -5.61 16.08
C VAL A 240 1.40 -5.78 17.59
N ARG A 241 1.90 -4.78 18.33
CA ARG A 241 2.15 -4.86 19.77
C ARG A 241 0.86 -4.83 20.56
N ALA A 242 0.57 -5.89 21.29
CA ALA A 242 -0.58 -5.99 22.18
C ALA A 242 -0.20 -5.56 23.61
N ARG A 243 -1.01 -4.71 24.23
CA ARG A 243 -0.92 -4.39 25.67
C ARG A 243 -1.79 -5.32 26.50
N ARG A 244 -2.87 -5.78 25.88
CA ARG A 244 -3.85 -6.70 26.47
C ARG A 244 -4.21 -7.75 25.42
N ARG A 245 -4.56 -8.93 25.89
CA ARG A 245 -5.05 -9.99 25.01
C ARG A 245 -6.36 -9.55 24.33
N GLY A 246 -6.48 -9.86 23.06
CA GLY A 246 -7.65 -9.56 22.23
C GLY A 246 -7.68 -8.15 21.62
N GLU A 247 -6.73 -7.23 21.95
CA GLU A 247 -6.65 -5.95 21.23
C GLU A 247 -6.45 -6.20 19.72
N THR A 248 -7.15 -5.44 18.87
CA THR A 248 -6.99 -5.45 17.43
C THR A 248 -6.36 -4.16 16.94
N ALA A 249 -5.69 -4.21 15.81
CA ALA A 249 -5.27 -3.02 15.08
C ALA A 249 -5.88 -2.99 13.69
N THR A 250 -6.02 -1.79 13.13
CA THR A 250 -6.55 -1.57 11.79
C THR A 250 -5.64 -0.62 11.04
N VAL A 251 -5.21 -1.00 9.83
CA VAL A 251 -4.38 -0.14 8.97
C VAL A 251 -5.11 0.11 7.66
N PHE A 252 -5.28 1.38 7.32
CA PHE A 252 -5.86 1.85 6.07
C PHE A 252 -4.78 1.88 5.01
N LEU A 253 -5.00 1.18 3.90
CA LEU A 253 -4.06 1.07 2.78
C LEU A 253 -4.68 1.59 1.49
N PRO A 254 -3.93 2.31 0.64
CA PRO A 254 -4.33 2.48 -0.75
C PRO A 254 -4.29 1.13 -1.47
N THR A 255 -5.28 0.88 -2.35
CA THR A 255 -5.35 -0.36 -3.14
C THR A 255 -4.30 -0.32 -4.26
N VAL A 256 -3.05 -0.54 -3.88
CA VAL A 256 -1.92 -0.68 -4.79
C VAL A 256 -1.50 -2.14 -4.80
N PRO A 257 -1.36 -2.80 -5.97
CA PRO A 257 -1.10 -4.25 -6.06
C PRO A 257 0.07 -4.72 -5.20
N LYS A 258 1.14 -3.93 -5.12
CA LYS A 258 2.33 -4.26 -4.32
C LYS A 258 2.05 -4.21 -2.82
N LEU A 259 1.31 -3.20 -2.33
CA LEU A 259 0.94 -3.12 -0.91
C LEU A 259 -0.04 -4.22 -0.52
N THR A 260 -1.01 -4.51 -1.38
CA THR A 260 -1.95 -5.62 -1.18
C THR A 260 -1.22 -6.96 -1.07
N ALA A 261 -0.24 -7.19 -1.95
CA ALA A 261 0.59 -8.39 -1.89
C ALA A 261 1.44 -8.46 -0.60
N LEU A 262 1.95 -7.33 -0.11
CA LEU A 262 2.68 -7.28 1.16
C LEU A 262 1.77 -7.53 2.36
N ALA A 263 0.55 -7.01 2.35
CA ALA A 263 -0.44 -7.26 3.40
C ALA A 263 -0.83 -8.75 3.46
N HIS A 264 -1.12 -9.38 2.33
CA HIS A 264 -1.37 -10.84 2.26
C HIS A 264 -0.18 -11.69 2.72
N ALA A 265 1.03 -11.18 2.51
CA ALA A 265 2.24 -11.91 2.84
C ALA A 265 2.76 -11.64 4.25
N LEU A 266 2.08 -10.79 5.04
CA LEU A 266 2.55 -10.40 6.37
C LEU A 266 2.71 -11.61 7.30
N GLU A 267 1.82 -12.58 7.20
CA GLU A 267 1.82 -13.78 8.06
C GLU A 267 2.69 -14.92 7.52
N LEU A 268 3.19 -14.78 6.29
CA LEU A 268 4.14 -15.71 5.72
C LEU A 268 5.55 -15.41 6.21
N GLU A 269 6.20 -16.42 6.77
CA GLU A 269 7.61 -16.33 7.12
C GLU A 269 8.45 -16.16 5.85
N ARG A 270 9.30 -15.15 5.81
CA ARG A 270 10.16 -14.85 4.66
C ARG A 270 11.61 -14.84 5.06
N ASP A 271 12.42 -15.49 4.24
CA ASP A 271 13.88 -15.51 4.34
C ASP A 271 14.51 -14.53 3.35
N HIS A 272 15.66 -13.96 3.72
CA HIS A 272 16.44 -13.10 2.83
C HIS A 272 17.05 -13.93 1.68
N ALA A 273 16.84 -13.52 0.43
CA ALA A 273 17.35 -14.18 -0.77
C ALA A 273 18.47 -13.36 -1.44
N LEU A 274 19.66 -13.96 -1.61
CA LEU A 274 20.82 -13.32 -2.26
C LEU A 274 20.71 -13.28 -3.79
N ASP A 275 20.12 -14.29 -4.40
CA ASP A 275 20.16 -14.50 -5.85
C ASP A 275 18.83 -14.12 -6.54
N ARG A 276 17.88 -13.54 -5.82
CA ARG A 276 16.79 -12.84 -6.49
C ARG A 276 17.41 -11.66 -7.19
N ARG A 277 17.43 -11.70 -8.51
CA ARG A 277 17.56 -10.47 -9.28
C ARG A 277 16.43 -9.56 -8.78
N ALA A 278 16.79 -8.53 -8.04
CA ALA A 278 16.01 -7.31 -8.06
C ALA A 278 15.80 -7.06 -9.56
N ASP A 279 14.55 -6.88 -9.98
CA ASP A 279 14.27 -6.52 -11.36
C ASP A 279 15.31 -5.48 -11.77
N ALA A 280 15.93 -5.66 -12.91
CA ALA A 280 17.28 -5.24 -13.30
C ALA A 280 17.64 -3.74 -13.20
N ASP A 281 16.93 -2.94 -12.42
CA ASP A 281 17.08 -1.50 -12.27
C ASP A 281 17.52 -1.02 -10.88
N ALA A 282 17.87 -1.92 -9.96
CA ALA A 282 18.40 -1.54 -8.65
C ALA A 282 19.94 -1.45 -8.64
N GLU A 283 20.53 -0.91 -9.69
CA GLU A 283 21.95 -0.56 -9.68
C GLU A 283 22.13 0.91 -9.30
N GLN A 284 22.81 1.06 -8.17
CA GLN A 284 23.53 2.23 -7.66
C GLN A 284 22.74 3.32 -6.94
N GLY A 285 22.86 3.25 -5.63
CA GLY A 285 23.08 4.43 -4.78
C GLY A 285 21.84 5.15 -4.28
N ASP A 286 21.66 5.15 -3.01
CA ASP A 286 20.88 6.07 -2.18
C ASP A 286 19.75 5.49 -1.31
N GLY A 287 19.63 4.15 -1.23
CA GLY A 287 18.65 3.54 -0.29
C GLY A 287 17.17 3.73 -0.68
N MET A 288 16.90 4.35 -1.83
CA MET A 288 15.56 4.53 -2.39
C MET A 288 15.08 3.26 -3.07
N THR A 289 13.81 2.94 -2.89
CA THR A 289 13.17 1.81 -3.52
C THR A 289 12.81 2.10 -4.98
N GLU A 290 12.51 1.06 -5.78
CA GLU A 290 12.02 1.22 -7.15
C GLU A 290 10.81 2.16 -7.23
N ASP A 291 9.86 2.05 -6.27
CA ASP A 291 8.68 2.92 -6.27
C ASP A 291 8.99 4.33 -5.74
N GLU A 292 9.86 4.47 -4.74
CA GLU A 292 10.38 5.78 -4.32
C GLU A 292 11.18 6.43 -5.43
N ARG A 293 11.93 5.65 -6.19
CA ARG A 293 12.68 6.09 -7.34
C ARG A 293 11.76 6.48 -8.50
N LEU A 294 10.74 5.68 -8.82
CA LEU A 294 9.72 6.02 -9.81
C LEU A 294 8.96 7.29 -9.43
N MET A 295 8.60 7.44 -8.15
CA MET A 295 7.99 8.68 -7.65
C MET A 295 8.96 9.85 -7.70
N ALA A 296 10.23 9.66 -7.33
CA ALA A 296 11.27 10.68 -7.42
C ALA A 296 11.63 11.02 -8.87
N GLU A 297 11.64 10.03 -9.77
CA GLU A 297 11.83 10.24 -11.22
C GLU A 297 10.63 10.99 -11.81
N ALA A 298 9.39 10.63 -11.47
CA ALA A 298 8.21 11.38 -11.86
C ALA A 298 8.24 12.82 -11.35
N GLU A 299 8.66 13.05 -10.10
CA GLU A 299 8.84 14.39 -9.55
C GLU A 299 10.00 15.16 -10.19
N ALA A 300 11.07 14.47 -10.57
CA ALA A 300 12.22 15.08 -11.24
C ALA A 300 11.88 15.45 -12.70
N GLU A 301 11.15 14.58 -13.40
CA GLU A 301 10.64 14.85 -14.74
C GLU A 301 9.61 15.98 -14.74
N ASP A 302 8.72 16.01 -13.75
CA ASP A 302 7.76 17.10 -13.57
C ASP A 302 8.47 18.44 -13.35
N ARG A 303 9.52 18.49 -12.51
CA ARG A 303 10.33 19.69 -12.28
C ARG A 303 11.10 20.13 -13.55
N ALA A 304 11.73 19.18 -14.24
CA ALA A 304 12.46 19.48 -15.47
C ALA A 304 11.53 19.94 -16.60
N SER A 305 10.32 19.39 -16.69
CA SER A 305 9.30 19.78 -17.65
C SER A 305 8.65 21.12 -17.29
N GLU A 306 8.51 21.43 -16.00
CA GLU A 306 8.05 22.73 -15.52
C GLU A 306 8.98 23.88 -15.98
N GLU A 307 10.29 23.67 -15.93
CA GLU A 307 11.27 24.63 -16.43
C GLU A 307 11.19 24.81 -17.96
N LEU A 308 10.80 23.75 -18.71
CA LEU A 308 10.76 23.74 -20.17
C LEU A 308 9.40 24.14 -20.77
N THR A 309 8.29 23.79 -20.12
CA THR A 309 6.92 23.92 -20.68
C THR A 309 6.01 24.81 -19.85
N GLY A 310 6.33 25.11 -18.60
CA GLY A 310 5.50 25.86 -17.68
C GLY A 310 4.28 25.07 -17.14
N TYR A 311 4.14 23.79 -17.48
CA TYR A 311 3.11 22.89 -16.93
C TYR A 311 3.67 22.03 -15.81
N LYS A 312 2.92 21.95 -14.70
CA LYS A 312 3.22 21.15 -13.51
C LYS A 312 2.30 19.94 -13.45
N PHE A 313 2.80 18.83 -12.88
CA PHE A 313 1.90 17.80 -12.38
C PHE A 313 0.90 18.46 -11.42
N ARG A 314 -0.37 18.24 -11.65
CA ARG A 314 -1.43 18.80 -10.83
C ARG A 314 -2.53 17.77 -10.59
N ALA A 315 -2.74 17.42 -9.35
CA ALA A 315 -3.93 16.69 -8.96
C ALA A 315 -5.17 17.53 -9.28
N ILE A 316 -6.18 16.94 -9.94
CA ILE A 316 -7.42 17.62 -10.30
C ILE A 316 -8.52 17.17 -9.35
N SER A 317 -8.69 15.88 -9.18
CA SER A 317 -9.65 15.29 -8.27
C SER A 317 -9.26 13.87 -7.90
N SER A 318 -9.63 13.48 -6.70
CA SER A 318 -9.49 12.13 -6.22
C SER A 318 -10.71 11.77 -5.39
N GLU A 319 -11.24 10.57 -5.56
CA GLU A 319 -12.41 10.08 -4.83
C GLU A 319 -12.08 8.69 -4.31
N ALA A 320 -12.29 8.46 -3.01
CA ALA A 320 -12.03 7.16 -2.40
C ALA A 320 -13.23 6.24 -2.54
N GLN A 321 -12.94 4.95 -2.64
CA GLN A 321 -13.90 3.87 -2.57
C GLN A 321 -13.35 2.80 -1.63
N PHE A 322 -14.14 2.38 -0.64
CA PHE A 322 -13.79 1.20 0.12
C PHE A 322 -13.72 0.00 -0.83
N ASP A 323 -12.64 -0.77 -0.77
CA ASP A 323 -12.45 -1.93 -1.64
C ASP A 323 -12.76 -3.22 -0.88
N LYS A 324 -11.97 -3.53 0.14
CA LYS A 324 -12.09 -4.76 0.93
C LYS A 324 -11.29 -4.70 2.22
N VAL A 325 -11.46 -5.74 3.05
CA VAL A 325 -10.61 -5.99 4.21
C VAL A 325 -9.70 -7.17 3.92
N LEU A 326 -8.40 -7.01 4.18
CA LEU A 326 -7.41 -8.08 4.08
C LEU A 326 -7.07 -8.55 5.50
N TYR A 327 -7.13 -9.85 5.72
CA TYR A 327 -6.79 -10.46 6.99
C TYR A 327 -6.47 -11.94 6.80
N ASP A 328 -5.44 -12.45 7.46
CA ASP A 328 -5.02 -13.86 7.42
C ASP A 328 -4.91 -14.43 5.98
N GLY A 329 -4.32 -13.65 5.09
CA GLY A 329 -4.20 -14.00 3.67
C GLY A 329 -5.51 -14.03 2.89
N GLY A 330 -6.65 -13.71 3.49
CA GLY A 330 -7.98 -13.68 2.89
C GLY A 330 -8.48 -12.27 2.57
N ASP A 331 -9.42 -12.19 1.63
CA ASP A 331 -10.15 -10.98 1.23
C ASP A 331 -11.59 -11.05 1.75
N PHE A 332 -12.04 -10.01 2.45
CA PHE A 332 -13.39 -9.92 3.01
C PHE A 332 -14.08 -8.63 2.59
N GLY A 333 -15.34 -8.74 2.23
CA GLY A 333 -16.14 -7.60 1.79
C GLY A 333 -16.08 -7.37 0.30
N TYR A 334 -16.72 -6.28 -0.13
CA TYR A 334 -16.85 -5.87 -1.53
C TYR A 334 -16.75 -4.37 -1.62
N ALA A 335 -16.32 -3.88 -2.77
CA ALA A 335 -16.23 -2.47 -3.08
C ALA A 335 -17.55 -1.74 -2.78
N ALA A 336 -17.47 -0.64 -2.05
CA ALA A 336 -18.60 0.16 -1.59
C ALA A 336 -18.21 1.65 -1.54
N GLU A 337 -19.22 2.53 -1.62
CA GLU A 337 -18.99 3.96 -1.43
C GLU A 337 -18.54 4.26 0.01
N VAL A 338 -17.66 5.25 0.16
CA VAL A 338 -17.24 5.73 1.48
C VAL A 338 -18.45 6.32 2.22
N GLY A 339 -18.63 5.98 3.47
CA GLY A 339 -19.80 6.34 4.29
C GLY A 339 -20.99 5.42 4.11
N SER A 340 -20.93 4.40 3.26
CA SER A 340 -21.99 3.41 3.09
C SER A 340 -22.14 2.49 4.31
N LEU A 341 -23.32 1.84 4.42
CA LEU A 341 -23.55 0.85 5.48
C LEU A 341 -22.60 -0.34 5.36
N GLU A 342 -22.23 -0.69 4.15
CA GLU A 342 -21.30 -1.77 3.83
C GLU A 342 -19.90 -1.49 4.40
N GLU A 343 -19.38 -0.29 4.25
CA GLU A 343 -18.10 0.14 4.85
C GLU A 343 -18.24 0.24 6.38
N LEU A 344 -19.31 0.88 6.87
CA LEU A 344 -19.55 1.09 8.29
C LEU A 344 -19.59 -0.22 9.09
N GLU A 345 -20.02 -1.32 8.50
CA GLU A 345 -19.95 -2.64 9.12
C GLU A 345 -18.52 -3.06 9.46
N TYR A 346 -17.52 -2.70 8.64
CA TYR A 346 -16.11 -3.00 8.91
C TYR A 346 -15.46 -1.94 9.82
N LEU A 347 -15.82 -0.67 9.68
CA LEU A 347 -15.36 0.37 10.59
C LEU A 347 -15.86 0.15 12.02
N GLY A 348 -17.07 -0.40 12.17
CA GLY A 348 -17.70 -0.73 13.46
C GLY A 348 -17.28 -2.08 14.07
N LEU A 349 -16.14 -2.66 13.68
CA LEU A 349 -15.60 -3.85 14.34
C LEU A 349 -15.18 -3.51 15.77
N PRO A 350 -15.44 -4.39 16.78
CA PRO A 350 -14.92 -4.21 18.13
C PRO A 350 -13.41 -3.98 18.16
N GLY A 351 -12.93 -3.19 19.11
CA GLY A 351 -11.50 -2.95 19.34
C GLY A 351 -10.81 -4.12 20.05
N ILE A 352 -11.59 -5.05 20.59
CA ILE A 352 -11.13 -6.24 21.30
C ILE A 352 -11.77 -7.47 20.66
N LEU A 353 -10.96 -8.24 19.96
CA LEU A 353 -11.29 -9.53 19.33
C LEU A 353 -10.02 -10.38 19.24
N ASP A 354 -10.08 -11.63 19.70
CA ASP A 354 -9.00 -12.60 19.48
C ASP A 354 -8.91 -12.97 17.99
N HIS A 355 -7.78 -13.54 17.55
CA HIS A 355 -7.52 -13.90 16.16
C HIS A 355 -8.66 -14.72 15.52
N ASP A 356 -9.11 -15.78 16.18
CA ASP A 356 -10.18 -16.63 15.67
C ASP A 356 -11.54 -15.91 15.61
N GLU A 357 -11.78 -14.98 16.54
CA GLU A 357 -12.99 -14.15 16.56
C GLU A 357 -13.01 -13.15 15.42
N VAL A 358 -11.86 -12.55 15.06
CA VAL A 358 -11.75 -11.65 13.92
C VAL A 358 -12.13 -12.37 12.63
N ALA A 359 -11.56 -13.55 12.39
CA ALA A 359 -11.86 -14.34 11.19
C ALA A 359 -13.36 -14.67 11.10
N ALA A 360 -13.94 -15.17 12.18
CA ALA A 360 -15.36 -15.52 12.24
C ALA A 360 -16.29 -14.32 12.00
N VAL A 361 -15.97 -13.14 12.56
CA VAL A 361 -16.75 -11.93 12.36
C VAL A 361 -16.63 -11.42 10.93
N LEU A 362 -15.44 -11.45 10.33
CA LEU A 362 -15.23 -11.05 8.94
C LEU A 362 -15.98 -11.97 7.97
N GLU A 363 -15.93 -13.28 8.17
CA GLU A 363 -16.69 -14.25 7.37
C GLU A 363 -18.20 -14.01 7.49
N GLN A 364 -18.71 -13.79 8.69
CA GLN A 364 -20.12 -13.51 8.91
C GLN A 364 -20.57 -12.22 8.19
N ARG A 365 -19.77 -11.16 8.23
CA ARG A 365 -20.07 -9.89 7.56
C ARG A 365 -20.01 -10.02 6.05
N ALA A 366 -18.98 -10.69 5.51
CA ALA A 366 -18.86 -10.97 4.09
C ALA A 366 -20.05 -11.81 3.57
N ALA A 367 -20.47 -12.84 4.30
CA ALA A 367 -21.64 -13.63 3.96
C ALA A 367 -22.95 -12.82 4.00
N LYS A 368 -23.10 -11.91 4.95
CA LYS A 368 -24.26 -10.99 5.03
C LYS A 368 -24.29 -10.06 3.82
N GLN A 369 -23.18 -9.43 3.47
CA GLN A 369 -23.07 -8.54 2.31
C GLN A 369 -23.36 -9.29 0.99
N SER A 370 -22.83 -10.52 0.83
CA SER A 370 -23.14 -11.35 -0.34
C SER A 370 -24.64 -11.59 -0.49
N ARG A 371 -25.34 -11.93 0.61
CA ARG A 371 -26.80 -12.14 0.59
C ARG A 371 -27.58 -10.88 0.20
N ILE A 372 -27.16 -9.72 0.70
CA ILE A 372 -27.80 -8.42 0.36
C ILE A 372 -27.59 -8.11 -1.11
N ARG A 373 -26.37 -8.32 -1.62
CA ARG A 373 -26.04 -8.09 -3.03
C ARG A 373 -26.84 -9.03 -3.95
N ASP A 374 -26.96 -10.32 -3.59
CA ASP A 374 -27.73 -11.31 -4.34
C ASP A 374 -29.24 -11.01 -4.31
N ALA A 375 -29.74 -10.45 -3.21
CA ALA A 375 -31.12 -10.00 -3.10
C ALA A 375 -31.40 -8.77 -3.97
N ARG A 376 -30.46 -7.79 -3.96
CA ARG A 376 -30.53 -6.60 -4.85
C ARG A 376 -30.43 -7.00 -6.33
N GLY A 377 -29.52 -7.92 -6.66
CA GLY A 377 -29.37 -8.46 -8.02
C GLY A 377 -30.63 -9.18 -8.53
N ARG A 378 -31.34 -9.91 -7.66
CA ARG A 378 -32.60 -10.57 -8.01
C ARG A 378 -33.76 -9.56 -8.18
N GLY A 379 -33.78 -8.47 -7.41
CA GLY A 379 -34.74 -7.39 -7.57
C GLY A 379 -34.53 -6.54 -8.84
N ALA A 380 -33.29 -6.43 -9.30
CA ALA A 380 -32.95 -5.69 -10.52
C ALA A 380 -33.25 -6.46 -11.83
N LEU A 381 -33.55 -7.76 -11.77
CA LEU A 381 -33.94 -8.59 -12.93
C LEU A 381 -35.40 -8.34 -13.38
N ASP A 382 -36.18 -7.62 -12.56
CA ASP A 382 -37.60 -7.30 -12.89
C ASP A 382 -37.77 -5.92 -13.55
N ASP A 383 -36.68 -5.12 -13.61
CA ASP A 383 -36.67 -3.83 -14.32
C ASP A 383 -35.62 -3.94 -15.45
N GLY A 384 -36.14 -4.29 -16.63
CA GLY A 384 -35.35 -4.59 -17.80
C GLY A 384 -34.39 -3.49 -18.23
N HIS A 385 -33.19 -3.44 -17.70
CA HIS A 385 -32.04 -2.84 -18.39
C HIS A 385 -30.69 -3.18 -17.73
N ARG A 386 -29.82 -3.73 -18.57
CA ARG A 386 -28.35 -3.89 -18.45
C ARG A 386 -27.83 -4.98 -17.50
N THR A 387 -27.63 -6.13 -18.07
CA THR A 387 -26.55 -7.05 -17.68
C THR A 387 -25.21 -6.33 -17.78
N VAL A 388 -24.67 -5.91 -16.64
CA VAL A 388 -23.24 -5.61 -16.52
C VAL A 388 -22.57 -6.96 -16.33
N GLU A 389 -22.03 -7.54 -17.41
CA GLU A 389 -21.09 -8.64 -17.31
C GLU A 389 -19.90 -8.16 -16.45
N PRO A 390 -19.42 -8.97 -15.48
CA PRO A 390 -18.19 -8.66 -14.75
C PRO A 390 -17.01 -8.79 -15.70
N VAL A 391 -16.53 -7.68 -16.24
CA VAL A 391 -15.37 -7.65 -17.14
C VAL A 391 -14.11 -7.59 -16.31
N HIS A 392 -13.71 -8.69 -15.71
CA HIS A 392 -12.34 -8.88 -15.25
C HIS A 392 -11.48 -9.50 -16.34
N ARG A 393 -11.29 -8.76 -17.43
CA ARG A 393 -10.19 -9.04 -18.35
C ARG A 393 -8.98 -8.24 -17.90
N SER A 394 -7.84 -8.90 -17.77
CA SER A 394 -6.59 -8.20 -17.48
C SER A 394 -6.34 -7.13 -18.54
N LEU A 395 -5.67 -6.04 -18.19
CA LEU A 395 -5.30 -4.98 -19.13
C LEU A 395 -4.56 -5.55 -20.37
N LYS A 396 -3.78 -6.59 -20.18
CA LYS A 396 -3.09 -7.33 -21.25
C LYS A 396 -4.09 -7.98 -22.21
N GLU A 397 -5.12 -8.63 -21.70
CA GLU A 397 -6.17 -9.27 -22.52
C GLU A 397 -7.01 -8.23 -23.26
N GLN A 398 -7.35 -7.12 -22.61
CA GLN A 398 -8.05 -6.00 -23.25
C GLN A 398 -7.23 -5.38 -24.38
N ARG A 399 -5.92 -5.17 -24.19
CA ARG A 399 -5.02 -4.67 -25.24
C ARG A 399 -4.93 -5.66 -26.41
N THR A 400 -4.84 -6.94 -26.13
CA THR A 400 -4.83 -7.98 -27.16
C THR A 400 -6.14 -8.00 -27.95
N LEU A 401 -7.29 -7.91 -27.25
CA LEU A 401 -8.61 -7.85 -27.89
C LEU A 401 -8.76 -6.57 -28.74
N LEU A 402 -8.35 -5.41 -28.23
CA LEU A 402 -8.39 -4.15 -29.00
C LEU A 402 -7.56 -4.26 -30.27
N ASN A 403 -6.33 -4.77 -30.19
CA ASN A 403 -5.46 -4.95 -31.35
C ASN A 403 -6.06 -5.91 -32.39
N SER A 404 -6.70 -6.99 -31.95
CA SER A 404 -7.39 -7.95 -32.82
C SER A 404 -8.57 -7.29 -33.54
N LEU A 405 -9.40 -6.54 -32.82
CA LEU A 405 -10.55 -5.82 -33.39
C LEU A 405 -10.12 -4.71 -34.36
N VAL A 406 -9.09 -3.94 -34.01
CA VAL A 406 -8.48 -2.93 -34.90
C VAL A 406 -7.93 -3.58 -36.17
N GLY A 407 -7.26 -4.74 -36.05
CA GLY A 407 -6.78 -5.50 -37.22
C GLY A 407 -7.92 -5.98 -38.12
N LEU A 408 -9.05 -6.34 -37.54
CA LEU A 408 -10.24 -6.76 -38.28
C LEU A 408 -10.89 -5.58 -39.03
N TYR A 409 -11.07 -4.45 -38.33
CA TYR A 409 -11.60 -3.22 -38.90
C TYR A 409 -10.70 -2.64 -39.99
N ALA A 410 -9.40 -2.63 -39.77
CA ALA A 410 -8.39 -2.19 -40.75
C ALA A 410 -8.47 -3.01 -42.05
N ARG A 411 -8.67 -4.33 -41.95
CA ARG A 411 -8.87 -5.22 -43.12
C ARG A 411 -10.17 -4.94 -43.84
N GLN A 412 -11.28 -4.67 -43.15
CA GLN A 412 -12.56 -4.36 -43.79
C GLN A 412 -12.55 -3.00 -44.48
N THR A 413 -11.88 -2.02 -43.92
CA THR A 413 -11.89 -0.63 -44.41
C THR A 413 -10.73 -0.28 -45.32
N GLY A 414 -9.70 -1.15 -45.45
CA GLY A 414 -8.48 -0.88 -46.17
C GLY A 414 -7.57 0.17 -45.51
N GLN A 415 -7.84 0.57 -44.29
CA GLN A 415 -7.05 1.54 -43.53
C GLN A 415 -5.81 0.92 -42.92
N ALA A 416 -4.75 1.70 -42.75
CA ALA A 416 -3.57 1.23 -42.01
C ALA A 416 -3.90 1.09 -40.49
N HIS A 417 -3.40 0.02 -39.85
CA HIS A 417 -3.63 -0.28 -38.45
C HIS A 417 -3.34 0.93 -37.50
N GLY A 418 -2.24 1.66 -37.77
CA GLY A 418 -1.87 2.86 -37.01
C GLY A 418 -2.85 4.03 -37.19
N GLN A 419 -3.49 4.15 -38.36
CA GLN A 419 -4.52 5.18 -38.60
C GLN A 419 -5.77 4.92 -37.77
N VAL A 420 -6.20 3.65 -37.67
CA VAL A 420 -7.36 3.25 -36.85
C VAL A 420 -7.11 3.55 -35.38
N HIS A 421 -5.94 3.25 -34.85
CA HIS A 421 -5.57 3.62 -33.48
C HIS A 421 -5.55 5.13 -33.25
N SER A 422 -5.05 5.91 -34.22
CA SER A 422 -5.05 7.37 -34.14
C SER A 422 -6.45 7.97 -34.17
N GLU A 423 -7.36 7.38 -34.95
CA GLU A 423 -8.77 7.78 -34.97
C GLU A 423 -9.50 7.45 -33.67
N LEU A 424 -9.25 6.25 -33.11
CA LEU A 424 -9.80 5.83 -31.81
C LEU A 424 -9.32 6.76 -30.70
N ARG A 425 -8.02 7.08 -30.70
CA ARG A 425 -7.46 8.04 -29.73
C ARG A 425 -8.10 9.42 -29.87
N ARG A 426 -8.34 9.90 -31.08
CA ARG A 426 -8.97 11.20 -31.34
C ARG A 426 -10.43 11.22 -30.92
N SER A 427 -11.14 10.10 -31.07
CA SER A 427 -12.57 9.98 -30.77
C SER A 427 -12.88 9.67 -29.30
N CYS A 428 -12.06 8.85 -28.62
CA CYS A 428 -12.23 8.44 -27.23
C CYS A 428 -11.35 9.24 -26.26
N GLY A 429 -10.38 10.00 -26.77
CA GLY A 429 -9.35 10.64 -25.96
C GLY A 429 -8.30 9.68 -25.38
N GLY A 430 -7.45 10.23 -24.50
CA GLY A 430 -6.47 9.48 -23.72
C GLY A 430 -5.16 9.19 -24.48
N PRO A 431 -4.17 8.60 -23.78
CA PRO A 431 -2.82 8.36 -24.28
C PRO A 431 -2.75 7.22 -25.31
N ALA A 432 -1.54 6.88 -25.77
CA ALA A 432 -1.30 5.71 -26.62
C ALA A 432 -1.74 4.42 -25.91
N VAL A 433 -2.02 3.34 -26.68
CA VAL A 433 -2.56 2.06 -26.12
C VAL A 433 -1.68 1.48 -25.03
N ALA A 434 -0.35 1.67 -25.10
CA ALA A 434 0.58 1.19 -24.09
C ALA A 434 0.41 1.89 -22.72
N GLN A 435 -0.03 3.15 -22.73
CA GLN A 435 -0.23 3.99 -21.54
C GLN A 435 -1.70 4.17 -21.15
N ALA A 436 -2.64 3.59 -21.93
CA ALA A 436 -4.07 3.75 -21.70
C ALA A 436 -4.55 2.84 -20.56
N THR A 437 -5.47 3.36 -19.72
CA THR A 437 -6.11 2.63 -18.65
C THR A 437 -7.06 1.56 -19.18
N ALA A 438 -7.44 0.59 -18.33
CA ALA A 438 -8.43 -0.44 -18.66
C ALA A 438 -9.75 0.17 -19.16
N HIS A 439 -10.23 1.23 -18.52
CA HIS A 439 -11.45 1.94 -18.91
C HIS A 439 -11.33 2.60 -20.30
N GLN A 440 -10.21 3.28 -20.59
CA GLN A 440 -9.95 3.89 -21.89
C GLN A 440 -9.83 2.86 -23.01
N ILE A 441 -9.22 1.70 -22.72
CA ILE A 441 -9.13 0.60 -23.68
C ILE A 441 -10.50 0.00 -23.92
N GLN A 442 -11.31 -0.18 -22.88
CA GLN A 442 -12.67 -0.68 -23.03
C GLN A 442 -13.54 0.27 -23.89
N GLN A 443 -13.45 1.57 -23.66
CA GLN A 443 -14.14 2.56 -24.52
C GLN A 443 -13.75 2.45 -25.99
N ARG A 444 -12.46 2.22 -26.27
CA ARG A 444 -11.96 2.02 -27.65
C ARG A 444 -12.45 0.70 -28.24
N ILE A 445 -12.48 -0.39 -27.44
CA ILE A 445 -13.06 -1.67 -27.84
C ILE A 445 -14.51 -1.51 -28.23
N ASP A 446 -15.31 -0.83 -27.41
CA ASP A 446 -16.73 -0.64 -27.67
C ASP A 446 -16.99 0.22 -28.90
N MET A 447 -16.12 1.23 -29.14
CA MET A 447 -16.20 2.04 -30.35
C MET A 447 -15.85 1.24 -31.60
N VAL A 448 -14.80 0.43 -31.58
CA VAL A 448 -14.45 -0.43 -32.73
C VAL A 448 -15.56 -1.46 -32.99
N ARG A 449 -16.13 -2.06 -31.95
CA ARG A 449 -17.25 -2.98 -32.09
C ARG A 449 -18.47 -2.31 -32.77
N ARG A 450 -18.81 -1.09 -32.35
CA ARG A 450 -19.89 -0.32 -32.98
C ARG A 450 -19.63 0.05 -34.44
N ARG A 451 -18.37 0.12 -34.87
CA ARG A 451 -17.99 0.39 -36.27
C ARG A 451 -17.90 -0.86 -37.13
N LEU A 452 -17.79 -2.03 -36.51
CA LEU A 452 -17.76 -3.34 -37.18
C LEU A 452 -19.19 -3.87 -37.50
N HIS A 453 -20.18 -3.39 -36.73
CA HIS A 453 -21.62 -3.61 -36.97
C HIS A 453 -22.22 -2.46 -37.74
#